data_7bfdb49f6273585fbc49410248f03751
#
_entry.id   7bfdb49f6273585fbc49410248f03751
#
_cell.length_a   1.000
_cell.length_b   1.000
_cell.length_c   1.000
_cell.angle_alpha   90.00
_cell.angle_beta   90.00
_cell.angle_gamma   90.00
#
_symmetry.space_group_name_H-M   'P 1'
#
loop_
_entity.id
_entity.type
_entity.pdbx_description
1 polymer ?
#
loop_
_entity_poly.entity_id
_entity_poly.type
_entity_poly.pdbx_seq_one_letter_code
_entity_poly.pdbx_strand_id
1 'polypeptide(L)'
;MDGKEINKFHALQLFTDTFAAETVHLTNEQVGIYIRLLCFAWTKNAKPFTTESAYRICQCQSKECEGNVYKILDEFFKLESFLNNIEKWTHKRLVQEHEYLTAKYKKRSEAGKKGGLARSKNVA
;
A
#
# COMPACT_ATOMS: atom_id res chain seq x y z
N MET A 1 8.28 -0.71 -21.22
CA MET A 1 8.27 -0.90 -20.55
C MET A 1 7.97 -0.90 -19.49
N ASP A 2 7.77 -0.93 -19.27
CA ASP A 2 7.55 -1.06 -18.61
C ASP A 2 7.25 -1.43 -17.30
N GLY A 3 6.15 -2.02 -17.01
CA GLY A 3 5.74 -2.53 -15.75
C GLY A 3 6.83 -3.06 -14.88
N LYS A 4 7.87 -3.46 -15.50
CA LYS A 4 9.04 -3.94 -14.78
C LYS A 4 9.76 -2.87 -13.99
N GLU A 5 9.36 -1.63 -14.18
CA GLU A 5 9.92 -0.54 -13.40
C GLU A 5 9.19 -0.36 -12.09
N ILE A 6 8.10 -1.09 -11.91
CA ILE A 6 7.35 -1.07 -10.68
C ILE A 6 7.82 -2.23 -9.81
N ASN A 7 8.51 -1.90 -8.75
CA ASN A 7 8.98 -2.91 -7.80
C ASN A 7 7.83 -3.39 -6.95
N LYS A 8 7.71 -4.71 -6.85
CA LYS A 8 6.70 -5.31 -6.01
C LYS A 8 7.35 -5.89 -4.76
N PHE A 9 6.88 -5.45 -3.61
CA PHE A 9 7.35 -5.92 -2.32
C PHE A 9 6.25 -6.77 -1.70
N HIS A 10 6.52 -8.04 -1.53
CA HIS A 10 5.50 -8.99 -1.09
C HIS A 10 5.15 -8.87 0.38
N ALA A 11 6.07 -8.40 1.18
CA ALA A 11 5.84 -8.27 2.62
C ALA A 11 5.55 -6.83 2.98
N LEU A 12 4.46 -6.62 3.71
CA LEU A 12 4.13 -5.33 4.29
C LEU A 12 4.56 -5.35 5.75
N GLN A 13 5.35 -4.37 6.15
CA GLN A 13 5.77 -4.24 7.54
C GLN A 13 4.60 -3.70 8.37
N LEU A 14 4.25 -4.42 9.42
CA LEU A 14 3.19 -4.01 10.32
C LEU A 14 3.78 -3.77 11.71
N PHE A 15 3.65 -2.52 12.18
CA PHE A 15 4.09 -2.17 13.54
C PHE A 15 2.94 -2.49 14.48
N THR A 16 3.05 -3.59 15.20
CA THR A 16 1.95 -4.17 15.95
C THR A 16 1.43 -3.27 17.07
N ASP A 17 2.31 -2.59 17.78
CA ASP A 17 1.90 -1.67 18.84
C ASP A 17 1.15 -0.46 18.27
N THR A 18 1.61 0.09 17.17
CA THR A 18 0.95 1.20 16.49
C THR A 18 -0.42 0.76 15.97
N PHE A 19 -0.47 -0.40 15.33
CA PHE A 19 -1.73 -0.91 14.78
C PHE A 19 -2.75 -1.16 15.89
N ALA A 20 -2.33 -1.77 16.99
CA ALA A 20 -3.21 -2.01 18.13
C ALA A 20 -3.77 -0.70 18.67
N ALA A 21 -2.92 0.31 18.84
CA ALA A 21 -3.35 1.61 19.36
C ALA A 21 -4.31 2.32 18.41
N GLU A 22 -4.03 2.28 17.11
CA GLU A 22 -4.87 2.93 16.10
C GLU A 22 -6.27 2.32 16.01
N THR A 23 -6.40 1.04 16.32
CA THR A 23 -7.64 0.30 16.08
C THR A 23 -8.42 -0.02 17.34
N VAL A 24 -7.98 0.47 18.51
CA VAL A 24 -8.58 0.11 19.79
C VAL A 24 -10.07 0.48 19.86
N HIS A 25 -10.48 1.51 19.15
CA HIS A 25 -11.87 1.99 19.14
C HIS A 25 -12.74 1.31 18.09
N LEU A 26 -12.17 0.42 17.29
CA LEU A 26 -12.88 -0.25 16.20
C LEU A 26 -13.45 -1.58 16.65
N THR A 27 -14.54 -2.00 16.00
CA THR A 27 -15.05 -3.35 16.16
C THR A 27 -14.15 -4.34 15.42
N ASN A 28 -14.28 -5.62 15.73
CA ASN A 28 -13.51 -6.65 15.04
C ASN A 28 -13.79 -6.65 13.54
N GLU A 29 -15.05 -6.37 13.14
CA GLU A 29 -15.40 -6.25 11.73
C GLU A 29 -14.63 -5.11 11.08
N GLN A 30 -14.59 -3.97 11.74
CA GLN A 30 -13.88 -2.79 11.21
C GLN A 30 -12.37 -3.03 11.13
N VAL A 31 -11.80 -3.71 12.12
CA VAL A 31 -10.38 -4.09 12.08
C VAL A 31 -10.12 -5.00 10.88
N GLY A 32 -11.00 -5.98 10.66
CA GLY A 32 -10.90 -6.87 9.52
C GLY A 32 -10.94 -6.13 8.20
N ILE A 33 -11.82 -5.13 8.09
CA ILE A 33 -11.88 -4.28 6.90
C ILE A 33 -10.58 -3.54 6.70
N TYR A 34 -10.05 -2.94 7.77
CA TYR A 34 -8.83 -2.15 7.69
C TYR A 34 -7.65 -3.01 7.20
N ILE A 35 -7.46 -4.18 7.80
CA ILE A 35 -6.35 -5.05 7.40
C ILE A 35 -6.50 -5.55 5.96
N ARG A 36 -7.73 -5.84 5.52
CA ARG A 36 -7.96 -6.23 4.13
C ARG A 36 -7.59 -5.11 3.17
N LEU A 37 -7.95 -3.87 3.51
CA LEU A 37 -7.64 -2.72 2.66
C LEU A 37 -6.15 -2.41 2.65
N LEU A 38 -5.46 -2.58 3.78
CA LEU A 38 -4.00 -2.42 3.82
C LEU A 38 -3.32 -3.42 2.91
N CYS A 39 -3.72 -4.68 2.97
CA CYS A 39 -3.16 -5.72 2.13
C CYS A 39 -3.46 -5.46 0.66
N PHE A 40 -4.68 -5.05 0.35
CA PHE A 40 -5.06 -4.74 -1.02
C PHE A 40 -4.24 -3.57 -1.58
N ALA A 41 -4.13 -2.49 -0.82
CA ALA A 41 -3.36 -1.33 -1.23
C ALA A 41 -1.89 -1.70 -1.48
N TRP A 42 -1.33 -2.51 -0.59
CA TRP A 42 0.06 -2.94 -0.74
C TRP A 42 0.24 -3.81 -1.98
N THR A 43 -0.69 -4.71 -2.25
CA THR A 43 -0.67 -5.56 -3.44
C THR A 43 -0.70 -4.72 -4.72
N LYS A 44 -1.31 -3.53 -4.66
CA LYS A 44 -1.37 -2.60 -5.79
C LYS A 44 -0.24 -1.58 -5.76
N ASN A 45 0.85 -1.87 -5.06
CA ASN A 45 2.03 -1.00 -4.96
C ASN A 45 1.70 0.36 -4.36
N ALA A 46 0.76 0.39 -3.42
CA ALA A 46 0.31 1.59 -2.71
C ALA A 46 -0.31 2.64 -3.63
N LYS A 47 -0.71 2.27 -4.85
CA LYS A 47 -1.35 3.19 -5.79
C LYS A 47 -2.79 3.47 -5.39
N PRO A 48 -3.37 4.59 -5.87
CA PRO A 48 -4.76 4.91 -5.54
C PRO A 48 -5.73 3.83 -6.01
N PHE A 49 -6.76 3.60 -5.22
CA PHE A 49 -7.83 2.66 -5.55
C PHE A 49 -9.19 3.30 -5.30
N THR A 50 -10.22 2.79 -5.96
CA THR A 50 -11.56 3.38 -5.88
C THR A 50 -12.34 2.87 -4.68
N THR A 51 -13.33 3.65 -4.26
CA THR A 51 -14.26 3.23 -3.20
C THR A 51 -14.95 1.93 -3.60
N GLU A 52 -15.32 1.80 -4.86
CA GLU A 52 -15.98 0.59 -5.35
C GLU A 52 -15.08 -0.63 -5.22
N SER A 53 -13.79 -0.49 -5.54
CA SER A 53 -12.82 -1.57 -5.36
C SER A 53 -12.73 -1.98 -3.89
N ALA A 54 -12.76 -1.00 -2.98
CA ALA A 54 -12.73 -1.28 -1.55
C ALA A 54 -13.93 -2.12 -1.13
N TYR A 55 -15.12 -1.77 -1.62
CA TYR A 55 -16.32 -2.55 -1.32
C TYR A 55 -16.20 -3.99 -1.80
N ARG A 56 -15.66 -4.19 -3.01
CA ARG A 56 -15.47 -5.53 -3.57
C ARG A 56 -14.45 -6.34 -2.79
N ILE A 57 -13.36 -5.73 -2.42
CA ILE A 57 -12.30 -6.42 -1.65
C ILE A 57 -12.85 -6.88 -0.30
N CYS A 58 -13.72 -6.09 0.31
CA CYS A 58 -14.34 -6.43 1.58
C CYS A 58 -15.59 -7.28 1.41
N GLN A 59 -15.92 -7.66 0.17
CA GLN A 59 -17.06 -8.53 -0.14
C GLN A 59 -18.38 -8.00 0.42
N CYS A 60 -18.59 -6.69 0.30
CA CYS A 60 -19.78 -6.04 0.83
C CYS A 60 -21.01 -6.45 0.05
N GLN A 61 -22.06 -6.87 0.77
CA GLN A 61 -23.33 -7.23 0.20
C GLN A 61 -24.47 -6.46 0.87
N SER A 62 -24.14 -5.44 1.65
CA SER A 62 -25.14 -4.67 2.38
C SER A 62 -24.67 -3.22 2.51
N LYS A 63 -25.63 -2.34 2.75
CA LYS A 63 -25.32 -0.93 3.02
C LYS A 63 -24.55 -0.77 4.31
N GLU A 64 -24.79 -1.64 5.29
CA GLU A 64 -24.07 -1.60 6.56
C GLU A 64 -22.58 -1.90 6.35
N CYS A 65 -22.27 -2.91 5.55
CA CYS A 65 -20.89 -3.24 5.22
C CYS A 65 -20.22 -2.08 4.50
N GLU A 66 -20.89 -1.52 3.49
CA GLU A 66 -20.35 -0.38 2.75
C GLU A 66 -20.09 0.82 3.66
N GLY A 67 -21.00 1.06 4.61
CA GLY A 67 -20.84 2.13 5.59
C GLY A 67 -19.60 1.92 6.46
N ASN A 68 -19.34 0.69 6.90
CA ASN A 68 -18.16 0.37 7.69
C ASN A 68 -16.89 0.56 6.86
N VAL A 69 -16.89 0.14 5.61
CA VAL A 69 -15.74 0.33 4.72
C VAL A 69 -15.46 1.81 4.51
N TYR A 70 -16.51 2.60 4.25
CA TYR A 70 -16.34 4.03 4.03
C TYR A 70 -15.80 4.72 5.29
N LYS A 71 -16.26 4.31 6.46
CA LYS A 71 -15.76 4.85 7.72
C LYS A 71 -14.26 4.60 7.88
N ILE A 72 -13.79 3.41 7.52
CA ILE A 72 -12.37 3.07 7.59
C ILE A 72 -11.57 3.88 6.57
N LEU A 73 -12.09 4.03 5.35
CA LEU A 73 -11.44 4.86 4.34
C LEU A 73 -11.29 6.31 4.83
N ASP A 74 -12.38 6.85 5.37
CA ASP A 74 -12.38 8.25 5.83
C ASP A 74 -11.43 8.47 7.00
N GLU A 75 -11.26 7.49 7.86
CA GLU A 75 -10.44 7.63 9.06
C GLU A 75 -8.95 7.38 8.78
N PHE A 76 -8.61 6.38 7.99
CA PHE A 76 -7.23 5.91 7.86
C PHE A 76 -6.61 6.15 6.50
N PHE A 77 -7.41 6.43 5.50
CA PHE A 77 -6.93 6.64 4.15
C PHE A 77 -7.12 8.08 3.75
N LYS A 78 -6.44 8.50 2.69
CA LYS A 78 -6.52 9.86 2.19
C LYS A 78 -7.25 9.85 0.85
N LEU A 79 -8.23 10.74 0.71
CA LEU A 79 -8.90 10.95 -0.58
C LEU A 79 -7.93 11.65 -1.51
N GLU A 80 -7.45 10.93 -2.51
CA GLU A 80 -6.40 11.42 -3.40
C GLU A 80 -6.96 12.21 -4.58
N SER A 81 -8.11 11.77 -5.09
CA SER A 81 -8.75 12.46 -6.20
C SER A 81 -10.24 12.18 -6.21
N PHE A 82 -10.98 13.11 -6.83
CA PHE A 82 -12.43 13.00 -7.01
C PHE A 82 -12.75 13.56 -8.38
N LEU A 83 -12.66 12.71 -9.41
CA LEU A 83 -12.94 13.09 -10.78
C LEU A 83 -14.08 12.24 -11.32
N ASN A 84 -15.02 12.87 -12.02
CA ASN A 84 -16.17 12.18 -12.62
C ASN A 84 -16.94 11.35 -11.60
N ASN A 85 -17.08 11.89 -10.38
CA ASN A 85 -17.76 11.23 -9.26
C ASN A 85 -17.08 9.93 -8.82
N ILE A 86 -15.79 9.78 -9.13
CA ILE A 86 -15.02 8.61 -8.71
C ILE A 86 -14.02 9.04 -7.65
N GLU A 87 -14.18 8.51 -6.45
CA GLU A 87 -13.26 8.73 -5.33
C GLU A 87 -12.13 7.73 -5.40
N LYS A 88 -10.89 8.21 -5.26
CA LYS A 88 -9.71 7.34 -5.16
C LYS A 88 -8.95 7.64 -3.88
N TRP A 89 -8.49 6.58 -3.25
CA TRP A 89 -7.89 6.65 -1.93
C TRP A 89 -6.48 6.08 -1.93
N THR A 90 -5.62 6.64 -1.07
CA THR A 90 -4.30 6.10 -0.79
C THR A 90 -4.08 6.06 0.71
N HIS A 91 -3.10 5.26 1.15
CA HIS A 91 -2.69 5.21 2.54
C HIS A 91 -1.31 5.86 2.64
N LYS A 92 -1.22 6.95 3.39
CA LYS A 92 0.01 7.75 3.47
C LYS A 92 1.23 6.92 3.87
N ARG A 93 1.11 6.10 4.91
CA ARG A 93 2.23 5.31 5.40
C ARG A 93 2.67 4.26 4.37
N LEU A 94 1.72 3.64 3.67
CA LEU A 94 2.03 2.65 2.65
C LEU A 94 2.74 3.30 1.46
N VAL A 95 2.30 4.49 1.06
CA VAL A 95 2.96 5.22 -0.02
C VAL A 95 4.41 5.53 0.38
N GLN A 96 4.61 6.04 1.58
CA GLN A 96 5.94 6.36 2.08
C GLN A 96 6.83 5.13 2.18
N GLU A 97 6.30 4.03 2.67
CA GLU A 97 7.04 2.78 2.81
C GLU A 97 7.44 2.23 1.45
N HIS A 98 6.50 2.25 0.49
CA HIS A 98 6.79 1.77 -0.86
C HIS A 98 7.88 2.61 -1.52
N GLU A 99 7.81 3.93 -1.37
CA GLU A 99 8.82 4.84 -1.91
C GLU A 99 10.18 4.59 -1.27
N TYR A 100 10.21 4.39 0.03
CA TYR A 100 11.43 4.09 0.76
C TYR A 100 12.08 2.79 0.25
N LEU A 101 11.29 1.74 0.11
CA LEU A 101 11.78 0.45 -0.35
C LEU A 101 12.25 0.51 -1.79
N THR A 102 11.54 1.25 -2.63
CA THR A 102 11.92 1.43 -4.03
C THR A 102 13.27 2.13 -4.13
N ALA A 103 13.47 3.19 -3.36
CA ALA A 103 14.73 3.91 -3.35
C ALA A 103 15.86 3.03 -2.83
N LYS A 104 15.60 2.25 -1.78
CA LYS A 104 16.58 1.33 -1.20
C LYS A 104 16.97 0.25 -2.21
N TYR A 105 15.98 -0.32 -2.88
CA TYR A 105 16.23 -1.33 -3.92
C TYR A 105 17.08 -0.75 -5.05
N LYS A 106 16.74 0.45 -5.50
CA LYS A 106 17.48 1.12 -6.57
C LYS A 106 18.93 1.36 -6.18
N LYS A 107 19.17 1.81 -4.95
CA LYS A 107 20.52 2.01 -4.44
C LYS A 107 21.33 0.72 -4.45
N ARG A 108 20.74 -0.38 -3.99
CA ARG A 108 21.40 -1.68 -3.98
C ARG A 108 21.74 -2.15 -5.38
N SER A 109 20.82 -1.94 -6.32
CA SER A 109 21.03 -2.32 -7.70
C SER A 109 22.18 -1.54 -8.32
N GLU A 110 22.25 -0.22 -8.08
CA GLU A 110 23.32 0.62 -8.59
C GLU A 110 24.67 0.25 -7.96
N ALA A 111 24.68 0.00 -6.66
CA ALA A 111 25.90 -0.41 -5.96
C ALA A 111 26.42 -1.75 -6.49
N GLY A 112 25.51 -2.69 -6.76
CA GLY A 112 25.88 -3.98 -7.36
C GLY A 112 26.49 -3.81 -8.74
N LYS A 113 25.93 -2.93 -9.56
CA LYS A 113 26.46 -2.64 -10.88
C LYS A 113 27.85 -2.01 -10.80
N LYS A 114 28.04 -1.06 -9.90
CA LYS A 114 29.36 -0.42 -9.70
C LYS A 114 30.39 -1.43 -9.22
N GLY A 115 30.01 -2.28 -8.29
CA GLY A 115 30.89 -3.34 -7.81
C GLY A 115 31.30 -4.30 -8.89
N GLY A 116 30.35 -4.71 -9.74
CA GLY A 116 30.62 -5.58 -10.87
C GLY A 116 31.58 -4.95 -11.87
N LEU A 117 31.35 -3.67 -12.19
CA LEU A 117 32.25 -2.94 -13.10
C LEU A 117 33.66 -2.81 -12.54
N ALA A 118 33.76 -2.50 -11.25
CA ALA A 118 35.08 -2.38 -10.60
C ALA A 118 35.83 -3.71 -10.64
N ARG A 119 35.16 -4.82 -10.38
CA ARG A 119 35.76 -6.14 -10.48
C ARG A 119 36.19 -6.47 -11.91
N SER A 120 35.38 -6.12 -12.87
CA SER A 120 35.67 -6.33 -14.28
C SER A 120 36.97 -5.60 -14.69
N LYS A 121 37.15 -4.38 -14.22
CA LYS A 121 38.35 -3.59 -14.52
C LYS A 121 39.60 -4.15 -13.87
N ASN A 122 39.45 -4.82 -12.73
CA ASN A 122 40.61 -5.38 -12.01
C ASN A 122 41.06 -6.74 -12.52
N VAL A 123 40.26 -7.35 -13.39
CA VAL A 123 40.60 -8.62 -14.03
C VAL A 123 41.27 -8.31 -15.37
N ALA A 124 42.56 -8.18 -15.36
CA ALA A 124 43.26 -7.83 -16.59
C ALA A 124 44.05 -9.06 -17.12
#